data_eace4790ef995e1ff8f3f450dd206b0f
#
_entry.id   eace4790ef995e1ff8f3f450dd206b0f
#
_cell.length_a   1.000
_cell.length_b   1.000
_cell.length_c   1.000
_cell.angle_alpha   90.00
_cell.angle_beta   90.00
_cell.angle_gamma   90.00
#
_symmetry.space_group_name_H-M   'P 1'
#
loop_
_entity.id
_entity.type
_entity.pdbx_description
1 polymer ?
#
loop_
_entity_poly.entity_id
_entity_poly.type
_entity_poly.pdbx_seq_one_letter_code
_entity_poly.pdbx_strand_id
1 'polypeptide(L)'
;KLVNNLMRVNHAGEVSAQGLYIGHAILAKTKDQKEMMLRMASEEKDHLEWCEKRIKELKGNTSIFNPVWFSGSIAIGMLSSISNDKNALGFIEETEKQVAEHLESHIKKLPKDDKKTYSILKKMKSDEEHHGETAHVNGATELSGNLKKIMETTANVMKFVSYKI
;
A
#
# COMPACT_ATOMS: atom_id res chain seq x y z
N LYS A 1 -16.58 15.89 1.12
CA LYS A 1 -15.69 15.71 2.28
C LYS A 1 -15.34 14.24 2.51
N LEU A 2 -16.32 13.32 2.58
CA LEU A 2 -16.06 11.88 2.79
C LEU A 2 -15.07 11.31 1.76
N VAL A 3 -15.40 11.37 0.47
CA VAL A 3 -14.59 10.81 -0.61
C VAL A 3 -13.17 11.38 -0.62
N ASN A 4 -13.03 12.69 -0.35
CA ASN A 4 -11.71 13.31 -0.26
C ASN A 4 -10.85 12.71 0.86
N ASN A 5 -11.43 12.50 2.05
CA ASN A 5 -10.72 11.89 3.17
C ASN A 5 -10.34 10.42 2.86
N LEU A 6 -11.24 9.66 2.21
CA LEU A 6 -10.94 8.29 1.77
C LEU A 6 -9.78 8.26 0.78
N MET A 7 -9.81 9.15 -0.24
CA MET A 7 -8.74 9.22 -1.24
C MET A 7 -7.40 9.67 -0.64
N ARG A 8 -7.40 10.55 0.38
CA ARG A 8 -6.19 10.93 1.10
C ARG A 8 -5.58 9.75 1.87
N VAL A 9 -6.42 8.93 2.50
CA VAL A 9 -5.95 7.70 3.16
C VAL A 9 -5.36 6.74 2.13
N ASN A 10 -6.03 6.54 0.99
CA ASN A 10 -5.50 5.67 -0.07
C ASN A 10 -4.15 6.19 -0.57
N HIS A 11 -4.04 7.49 -0.88
CA HIS A 11 -2.78 8.11 -1.29
C HIS A 11 -1.66 7.89 -0.27
N ALA A 12 -1.94 8.03 1.03
CA ALA A 12 -0.93 7.76 2.08
C ALA A 12 -0.55 6.28 2.14
N GLY A 13 -1.49 5.38 1.85
CA GLY A 13 -1.24 3.95 1.69
C GLY A 13 -0.25 3.67 0.55
N GLU A 14 -0.51 4.24 -0.64
CA GLU A 14 0.38 4.08 -1.81
C GLU A 14 1.79 4.65 -1.56
N VAL A 15 1.88 5.82 -0.89
CA VAL A 15 3.17 6.38 -0.44
C VAL A 15 3.91 5.38 0.45
N SER A 16 3.19 4.73 1.36
CA SER A 16 3.75 3.72 2.26
C SER A 16 4.16 2.46 1.52
N ALA A 17 3.34 1.96 0.60
CA ALA A 17 3.64 0.79 -0.22
C ALA A 17 4.90 1.01 -1.08
N GLN A 18 5.01 2.17 -1.74
CA GLN A 18 6.21 2.53 -2.51
C GLN A 18 7.46 2.53 -1.63
N GLY A 19 7.37 3.11 -0.42
CA GLY A 19 8.48 3.11 0.54
C GLY A 19 8.85 1.69 0.98
N LEU A 20 7.86 0.84 1.23
CA LEU A 20 8.03 -0.55 1.63
C LEU A 20 8.80 -1.34 0.56
N TYR A 21 8.38 -1.27 -0.70
CA TYR A 21 9.04 -1.93 -1.81
C TYR A 21 10.48 -1.46 -2.01
N ILE A 22 10.74 -0.15 -1.90
CA ILE A 22 12.09 0.41 -1.96
C ILE A 22 12.94 -0.16 -0.82
N GLY A 23 12.41 -0.22 0.40
CA GLY A 23 13.09 -0.80 1.55
C GLY A 23 13.45 -2.28 1.34
N HIS A 24 12.52 -3.07 0.82
CA HIS A 24 12.77 -4.46 0.43
C HIS A 24 13.86 -4.56 -0.64
N ALA A 25 13.82 -3.71 -1.67
CA ALA A 25 14.81 -3.72 -2.76
C ALA A 25 16.23 -3.38 -2.29
N ILE A 26 16.39 -2.53 -1.26
CA ILE A 26 17.69 -2.16 -0.68
C ILE A 26 18.39 -3.38 -0.08
N LEU A 27 17.68 -4.28 0.60
CA LEU A 27 18.21 -5.45 1.27
C LEU A 27 17.94 -6.77 0.57
N ALA A 28 17.37 -6.74 -0.64
CA ALA A 28 17.12 -7.94 -1.44
C ALA A 28 18.43 -8.70 -1.71
N LYS A 29 18.41 -10.02 -1.48
CA LYS A 29 19.59 -10.88 -1.58
C LYS A 29 19.85 -11.36 -3.00
N THR A 30 18.86 -11.32 -3.87
CA THR A 30 18.96 -11.70 -5.27
C THR A 30 18.63 -10.53 -6.18
N LYS A 31 19.24 -10.54 -7.38
CA LYS A 31 18.95 -9.52 -8.40
C LYS A 31 17.51 -9.56 -8.85
N ASP A 32 16.97 -10.75 -9.05
CA ASP A 32 15.60 -10.95 -9.54
C ASP A 32 14.59 -10.39 -8.54
N GLN A 33 14.81 -10.62 -7.24
CA GLN A 33 13.96 -10.05 -6.21
C GLN A 33 14.06 -8.54 -6.15
N LYS A 34 15.26 -7.98 -6.22
CA LYS A 34 15.43 -6.53 -6.27
C LYS A 34 14.69 -5.91 -7.44
N GLU A 35 14.81 -6.50 -8.62
CA GLU A 35 14.12 -6.02 -9.83
C GLU A 35 12.60 -6.14 -9.71
N MET A 36 12.10 -7.22 -9.11
CA MET A 36 10.69 -7.40 -8.81
C MET A 36 10.17 -6.30 -7.87
N MET A 37 10.85 -6.03 -6.76
CA MET A 37 10.46 -4.98 -5.82
C MET A 37 10.46 -3.59 -6.45
N LEU A 38 11.47 -3.27 -7.25
CA LEU A 38 11.55 -1.97 -7.93
C LEU A 38 10.47 -1.82 -9.00
N ARG A 39 10.08 -2.91 -9.66
CA ARG A 39 8.97 -2.91 -10.61
C ARG A 39 7.64 -2.65 -9.90
N MET A 40 7.34 -3.36 -8.79
CA MET A 40 6.16 -3.12 -7.98
C MET A 40 6.14 -1.67 -7.45
N ALA A 41 7.26 -1.16 -6.94
CA ALA A 41 7.36 0.25 -6.53
C ALA A 41 7.06 1.24 -7.68
N SER A 42 7.39 0.87 -8.92
CA SER A 42 7.07 1.70 -10.09
C SER A 42 5.58 1.63 -10.47
N GLU A 43 4.93 0.50 -10.26
CA GLU A 43 3.50 0.32 -10.50
C GLU A 43 2.66 1.14 -9.49
N GLU A 44 3.09 1.22 -8.24
CA GLU A 44 2.47 2.08 -7.21
C GLU A 44 2.47 3.57 -7.59
N LYS A 45 3.37 3.98 -8.46
CA LYS A 45 3.40 5.36 -8.94
C LYS A 45 2.13 5.75 -9.71
N ASP A 46 1.58 4.84 -10.48
CA ASP A 46 0.32 5.07 -11.19
C ASP A 46 -0.84 5.25 -10.20
N HIS A 47 -0.89 4.42 -9.15
CA HIS A 47 -1.88 4.55 -8.07
C HIS A 47 -1.76 5.89 -7.34
N LEU A 48 -0.53 6.31 -7.03
CA LEU A 48 -0.27 7.64 -6.44
C LEU A 48 -0.81 8.76 -7.32
N GLU A 49 -0.52 8.73 -8.62
CA GLU A 49 -0.97 9.75 -9.58
C GLU A 49 -2.50 9.78 -9.68
N TRP A 50 -3.17 8.61 -9.72
CA TRP A 50 -4.65 8.55 -9.75
C TRP A 50 -5.26 9.11 -8.47
N CYS A 51 -4.73 8.75 -7.32
CA CYS A 51 -5.18 9.28 -6.03
C CYS A 51 -4.97 10.79 -5.93
N GLU A 52 -3.78 11.29 -6.28
CA GLU A 52 -3.46 12.71 -6.23
C GLU A 52 -4.35 13.53 -7.17
N LYS A 53 -4.52 13.08 -8.42
CA LYS A 53 -5.41 13.71 -9.39
C LYS A 53 -6.86 13.76 -8.87
N ARG A 54 -7.34 12.65 -8.29
CA ARG A 54 -8.70 12.61 -7.74
C ARG A 54 -8.87 13.53 -6.55
N ILE A 55 -7.89 13.61 -5.65
CA ILE A 55 -7.88 14.54 -4.50
C ILE A 55 -7.95 15.98 -4.99
N LYS A 56 -7.16 16.36 -6.01
CA LYS A 56 -7.17 17.71 -6.62
C LYS A 56 -8.55 18.05 -7.23
N GLU A 57 -9.18 17.11 -7.94
CA GLU A 57 -10.52 17.29 -8.49
C GLU A 57 -11.58 17.50 -7.38
N LEU A 58 -11.39 16.87 -6.24
CA LEU A 58 -12.24 17.02 -5.06
C LEU A 58 -11.89 18.27 -4.23
N LYS A 59 -10.97 19.11 -4.70
CA LYS A 59 -10.45 20.31 -4.01
C LYS A 59 -9.88 19.99 -2.61
N GLY A 60 -9.24 18.85 -2.50
CA GLY A 60 -8.61 18.38 -1.27
C GLY A 60 -7.08 18.47 -1.32
N ASN A 61 -6.46 18.00 -0.24
CA ASN A 61 -5.00 17.92 -0.10
C ASN A 61 -4.59 16.50 0.31
N THR A 62 -3.38 16.10 -0.07
CA THR A 62 -2.75 14.88 0.43
C THR A 62 -2.34 15.03 1.90
N SER A 63 -1.99 13.95 2.57
CA SER A 63 -1.56 14.01 3.97
C SER A 63 -0.21 14.72 4.11
N ILE A 64 -0.11 15.63 5.08
CA ILE A 64 1.16 16.31 5.42
C ILE A 64 2.19 15.34 6.02
N PHE A 65 1.75 14.16 6.50
CA PHE A 65 2.60 13.12 7.06
C PHE A 65 3.16 12.14 6.02
N ASN A 66 2.89 12.33 4.72
CA ASN A 66 3.42 11.45 3.67
C ASN A 66 4.95 11.24 3.75
N PRO A 67 5.79 12.25 4.05
CA PRO A 67 7.23 12.02 4.21
C PRO A 67 7.56 11.07 5.38
N VAL A 68 6.78 11.10 6.45
CA VAL A 68 6.93 10.20 7.61
C VAL A 68 6.50 8.79 7.24
N TRP A 69 5.36 8.65 6.56
CA TRP A 69 4.88 7.35 6.08
C TRP A 69 5.87 6.71 5.12
N PHE A 70 6.39 7.46 4.16
CA PHE A 70 7.38 6.99 3.19
C PHE A 70 8.67 6.49 3.87
N SER A 71 9.31 7.35 4.68
CA SER A 71 10.58 6.98 5.33
C SER A 71 10.41 5.88 6.37
N GLY A 72 9.31 5.87 7.12
CA GLY A 72 8.98 4.80 8.05
C GLY A 72 8.76 3.46 7.34
N SER A 73 8.10 3.48 6.19
CA SER A 73 7.87 2.27 5.39
C SER A 73 9.15 1.73 4.76
N ILE A 74 10.08 2.60 4.33
CA ILE A 74 11.43 2.16 3.90
C ILE A 74 12.10 1.38 5.03
N ALA A 75 12.11 1.92 6.25
CA ALA A 75 12.72 1.25 7.39
C ALA A 75 12.07 -0.11 7.69
N ILE A 76 10.73 -0.17 7.64
CA ILE A 76 9.98 -1.42 7.82
C ILE A 76 10.31 -2.44 6.71
N GLY A 77 10.37 -2.02 5.46
CA GLY A 77 10.74 -2.86 4.33
C GLY A 77 12.16 -3.43 4.46
N MET A 78 13.11 -2.61 4.91
CA MET A 78 14.46 -3.07 5.22
C MET A 78 14.45 -4.11 6.35
N LEU A 79 13.78 -3.83 7.45
CA LEU A 79 13.73 -4.73 8.61
C LEU A 79 13.12 -6.10 8.28
N SER A 80 12.01 -6.11 7.52
CA SER A 80 11.35 -7.36 7.11
C SER A 80 12.19 -8.21 6.15
N SER A 81 13.15 -7.60 5.45
CA SER A 81 14.08 -8.28 4.53
C SER A 81 15.35 -8.83 5.19
N ILE A 82 15.61 -8.49 6.45
CA ILE A 82 16.88 -8.90 7.11
C ILE A 82 17.05 -10.42 7.16
N SER A 83 15.97 -11.16 7.46
CA SER A 83 16.04 -12.60 7.66
C SER A 83 16.25 -13.35 6.35
N ASN A 84 15.36 -13.21 5.40
CA ASN A 84 15.43 -13.81 4.06
C ASN A 84 14.37 -13.22 3.13
N ASP A 85 14.52 -13.47 1.84
CA ASP A 85 13.64 -12.97 0.78
C ASP A 85 12.21 -13.53 0.87
N LYS A 86 12.03 -14.76 1.35
CA LYS A 86 10.70 -15.38 1.50
C LYS A 86 9.88 -14.69 2.58
N ASN A 87 10.51 -14.26 3.67
CA ASN A 87 9.83 -13.48 4.71
C ASN A 87 9.48 -12.09 4.22
N ALA A 88 10.35 -11.47 3.40
CA ALA A 88 10.02 -10.19 2.73
C ALA A 88 8.80 -10.34 1.82
N LEU A 89 8.74 -11.41 1.02
CA LEU A 89 7.57 -11.72 0.18
C LEU A 89 6.31 -11.97 1.02
N GLY A 90 6.42 -12.68 2.14
CA GLY A 90 5.29 -12.89 3.06
C GLY A 90 4.77 -11.58 3.66
N PHE A 91 5.69 -10.64 3.94
CA PHE A 91 5.30 -9.31 4.41
C PHE A 91 4.55 -8.53 3.33
N ILE A 92 4.98 -8.62 2.08
CA ILE A 92 4.30 -8.01 0.93
C ILE A 92 2.92 -8.63 0.73
N GLU A 93 2.83 -9.96 0.64
CA GLU A 93 1.56 -10.67 0.45
C GLU A 93 0.51 -10.25 1.50
N GLU A 94 0.90 -10.17 2.77
CA GLU A 94 0.01 -9.72 3.84
C GLU A 94 -0.33 -8.23 3.71
N THR A 95 0.62 -7.38 3.31
CA THR A 95 0.37 -5.94 3.08
C THR A 95 -0.67 -5.75 1.99
N GLU A 96 -0.49 -6.40 0.83
CA GLU A 96 -1.40 -6.26 -0.32
C GLU A 96 -2.80 -6.78 0.00
N LYS A 97 -2.88 -7.88 0.74
CA LYS A 97 -4.16 -8.38 1.24
C LYS A 97 -4.88 -7.34 2.09
N GLN A 98 -4.18 -6.73 3.07
CA GLN A 98 -4.77 -5.71 3.93
C GLN A 98 -5.15 -4.44 3.15
N VAL A 99 -4.38 -4.07 2.12
CA VAL A 99 -4.69 -2.94 1.22
C VAL A 99 -5.93 -3.25 0.39
N ALA A 100 -6.02 -4.42 -0.24
CA ALA A 100 -7.18 -4.84 -1.02
C ALA A 100 -8.47 -4.86 -0.18
N GLU A 101 -8.43 -5.39 1.06
CA GLU A 101 -9.54 -5.38 2.01
C GLU A 101 -9.94 -3.95 2.40
N HIS A 102 -8.96 -3.07 2.59
CA HIS A 102 -9.17 -1.67 2.89
C HIS A 102 -9.86 -0.93 1.72
N LEU A 103 -9.37 -1.11 0.50
CA LEU A 103 -9.96 -0.55 -0.71
C LEU A 103 -11.41 -1.01 -0.90
N GLU A 104 -11.70 -2.29 -0.65
CA GLU A 104 -13.05 -2.83 -0.67
C GLU A 104 -13.95 -2.12 0.36
N SER A 105 -13.43 -1.86 1.57
CA SER A 105 -14.15 -1.13 2.59
C SER A 105 -14.47 0.31 2.19
N HIS A 106 -13.57 0.95 1.44
CA HIS A 106 -13.75 2.30 0.92
C HIS A 106 -14.77 2.31 -0.22
N ILE A 107 -14.70 1.34 -1.14
CA ILE A 107 -15.68 1.18 -2.23
C ILE A 107 -17.11 1.11 -1.68
N LYS A 108 -17.33 0.33 -0.61
CA LYS A 108 -18.65 0.21 0.04
C LYS A 108 -19.17 1.52 0.66
N LYS A 109 -18.28 2.45 0.97
CA LYS A 109 -18.63 3.77 1.55
C LYS A 109 -18.85 4.86 0.52
N LEU A 110 -18.54 4.61 -0.76
CA LEU A 110 -18.69 5.62 -1.81
C LEU A 110 -20.18 5.96 -2.07
N PRO A 111 -20.48 7.22 -2.38
CA PRO A 111 -21.76 7.59 -2.97
C PRO A 111 -22.01 6.80 -4.27
N LYS A 112 -23.23 6.34 -4.50
CA LYS A 112 -23.59 5.50 -5.66
C LYS A 112 -23.37 6.17 -7.01
N ASP A 113 -23.33 7.48 -7.06
CA ASP A 113 -23.12 8.34 -8.23
C ASP A 113 -21.64 8.63 -8.50
N ASP A 114 -20.74 8.39 -7.55
CA ASP A 114 -19.29 8.60 -7.74
C ASP A 114 -18.62 7.45 -8.50
N LYS A 115 -19.01 7.31 -9.78
CA LYS A 115 -18.47 6.28 -10.67
C LYS A 115 -16.97 6.42 -10.90
N LYS A 116 -16.44 7.64 -10.86
CA LYS A 116 -15.02 7.90 -11.11
C LYS A 116 -14.15 7.34 -9.98
N THR A 117 -14.46 7.70 -8.73
CA THR A 117 -13.73 7.15 -7.58
C THR A 117 -13.89 5.64 -7.50
N TYR A 118 -15.09 5.12 -7.75
CA TYR A 118 -15.34 3.68 -7.81
C TYR A 118 -14.40 2.97 -8.80
N SER A 119 -14.28 3.49 -10.02
CA SER A 119 -13.42 2.87 -11.06
C SER A 119 -11.94 2.89 -10.66
N ILE A 120 -11.46 3.98 -10.06
CA ILE A 120 -10.09 4.08 -9.55
C ILE A 120 -9.84 3.02 -8.49
N LEU A 121 -10.66 2.97 -7.42
CA LEU A 121 -10.46 2.06 -6.31
C LEU A 121 -10.62 0.59 -6.72
N LYS A 122 -11.51 0.30 -7.67
CA LYS A 122 -11.67 -1.05 -8.21
C LYS A 122 -10.43 -1.51 -8.97
N LYS A 123 -9.83 -0.63 -9.77
CA LYS A 123 -8.60 -0.95 -10.52
C LYS A 123 -7.43 -1.15 -9.55
N MET A 124 -7.22 -0.23 -8.61
CA MET A 124 -6.21 -0.36 -7.57
C MET A 124 -6.35 -1.70 -6.83
N LYS A 125 -7.55 -2.01 -6.31
CA LYS A 125 -7.81 -3.28 -5.62
C LYS A 125 -7.40 -4.50 -6.45
N SER A 126 -7.74 -4.51 -7.74
CA SER A 126 -7.36 -5.61 -8.65
C SER A 126 -5.84 -5.72 -8.82
N ASP A 127 -5.14 -4.61 -8.82
CA ASP A 127 -3.69 -4.59 -8.93
C ASP A 127 -3.02 -5.08 -7.64
N GLU A 128 -3.53 -4.67 -6.46
CA GLU A 128 -3.02 -5.17 -5.16
C GLU A 128 -3.26 -6.68 -5.00
N GLU A 129 -4.42 -7.19 -5.42
CA GLU A 129 -4.67 -8.63 -5.43
C GLU A 129 -3.66 -9.36 -6.32
N HIS A 130 -3.27 -8.77 -7.46
CA HIS A 130 -2.23 -9.32 -8.34
C HIS A 130 -0.83 -9.24 -7.75
N HIS A 131 -0.49 -8.14 -7.05
CA HIS A 131 0.78 -8.02 -6.32
C HIS A 131 0.89 -9.07 -5.23
N GLY A 132 -0.16 -9.27 -4.44
CA GLY A 132 -0.22 -10.32 -3.42
C GLY A 132 -0.03 -11.72 -4.02
N GLU A 133 -0.72 -12.03 -5.12
CA GLU A 133 -0.56 -13.31 -5.82
C GLU A 133 0.86 -13.47 -6.38
N THR A 134 1.45 -12.42 -6.91
CA THR A 134 2.83 -12.42 -7.38
C THR A 134 3.80 -12.77 -6.26
N ALA A 135 3.63 -12.17 -5.07
CA ALA A 135 4.44 -12.50 -3.90
C ALA A 135 4.25 -13.97 -3.48
N HIS A 136 3.01 -14.45 -3.48
CA HIS A 136 2.67 -15.83 -3.13
C HIS A 136 3.37 -16.85 -4.03
N VAL A 137 3.22 -16.72 -5.35
CA VAL A 137 3.80 -17.67 -6.31
C VAL A 137 5.34 -17.63 -6.36
N ASN A 138 5.94 -16.52 -5.93
CA ASN A 138 7.39 -16.39 -5.77
C ASN A 138 7.91 -16.93 -4.41
N GLY A 139 7.05 -17.57 -3.63
CA GLY A 139 7.45 -18.32 -2.43
C GLY A 139 7.35 -17.52 -1.13
N ALA A 140 6.39 -16.63 -1.02
CA ALA A 140 6.08 -15.94 0.23
C ALA A 140 5.89 -16.93 1.38
N THR A 141 6.48 -16.61 2.54
CA THR A 141 6.30 -17.39 3.77
C THR A 141 5.12 -16.82 4.55
N GLU A 142 4.23 -17.68 4.99
CA GLU A 142 3.12 -17.23 5.84
C GLU A 142 3.66 -16.61 7.15
N LEU A 143 3.16 -15.40 7.45
CA LEU A 143 3.55 -14.68 8.65
C LEU A 143 2.76 -15.15 9.86
N SER A 144 3.35 -15.03 11.05
CA SER A 144 2.65 -15.30 12.30
C SER A 144 1.46 -14.34 12.52
N GLY A 145 0.41 -14.83 13.17
CA GLY A 145 -0.78 -14.01 13.46
C GLY A 145 -0.47 -12.74 14.29
N ASN A 146 0.53 -12.82 15.17
CA ASN A 146 0.97 -11.66 15.95
C ASN A 146 1.58 -10.58 15.04
N LEU A 147 2.41 -10.97 14.07
CA LEU A 147 3.02 -10.03 13.14
C LEU A 147 1.97 -9.40 12.24
N LYS A 148 1.03 -10.19 11.69
CA LYS A 148 -0.11 -9.68 10.90
C LYS A 148 -0.91 -8.64 11.68
N LYS A 149 -1.16 -8.87 12.96
CA LYS A 149 -1.87 -7.94 13.83
C LYS A 149 -1.09 -6.64 14.11
N ILE A 150 0.23 -6.73 14.24
CA ILE A 150 1.11 -5.55 14.36
C ILE A 150 1.04 -4.72 13.07
N MET A 151 1.12 -5.36 11.90
CA MET A 151 1.00 -4.70 10.60
C MET A 151 -0.35 -3.98 10.48
N GLU A 152 -1.45 -4.66 10.78
CA GLU A 152 -2.79 -4.08 10.78
C GLU A 152 -2.91 -2.88 11.73
N THR A 153 -2.38 -3.00 12.94
CA THR A 153 -2.42 -1.91 13.94
C THR A 153 -1.64 -0.69 13.45
N THR A 154 -0.44 -0.89 12.91
CA THR A 154 0.39 0.18 12.35
C THR A 154 -0.32 0.86 11.17
N ALA A 155 -0.89 0.07 10.26
CA ALA A 155 -1.67 0.59 9.15
C ALA A 155 -2.90 1.38 9.63
N ASN A 156 -3.58 0.93 10.68
CA ASN A 156 -4.72 1.64 11.24
C ASN A 156 -4.36 3.00 11.85
N VAL A 157 -3.17 3.14 12.46
CA VAL A 157 -2.65 4.44 12.92
C VAL A 157 -2.45 5.38 11.74
N MET A 158 -1.76 4.93 10.68
CA MET A 158 -1.55 5.72 9.46
C MET A 158 -2.90 6.14 8.83
N LYS A 159 -3.83 5.20 8.69
CA LYS A 159 -5.18 5.46 8.15
C LYS A 159 -5.95 6.49 8.97
N PHE A 160 -5.93 6.36 10.30
CA PHE A 160 -6.60 7.31 11.20
C PHE A 160 -6.03 8.72 11.08
N VAL A 161 -4.71 8.87 11.10
CA VAL A 161 -4.04 10.16 11.00
C VAL A 161 -4.31 10.78 9.62
N SER A 162 -4.08 10.03 8.54
CA SER A 162 -4.27 10.52 7.17
C SER A 162 -5.74 10.84 6.83
N TYR A 163 -6.70 10.23 7.51
CA TYR A 163 -8.12 10.60 7.37
C TYR A 163 -8.41 12.00 7.90
N LYS A 164 -7.66 12.46 8.89
CA LYS A 164 -7.87 13.76 9.57
C LYS A 164 -7.08 14.90 8.94
N ILE A 165 -5.83 14.61 8.53
CA ILE A 165 -4.85 15.64 8.19
C ILE A 165 -4.17 15.35 6.85
#